data_7f5b092f382d63810671bace234162c1
#
_entry.id   7f5b092f382d63810671bace234162c1
#
_cell.length_a   1.000
_cell.length_b   1.000
_cell.length_c   1.000
_cell.angle_alpha   90.00
_cell.angle_beta   90.00
_cell.angle_gamma   90.00
#
_symmetry.space_group_name_H-M   'P 1'
#
loop_
_entity.id
_entity.type
_entity.pdbx_description
1 polymer ?
#
loop_
_entity_poly.entity_id
_entity_poly.type
_entity_poly.pdbx_seq_one_letter_code
_entity_poly.pdbx_strand_id
1 'polypeptide(L)'
;PRVRKIKAEIPPLIPKILRDDSLKILGVTVRCNLSMSDHVDNLTASAAQTLYALKTLKSHGMSLAALTDVCRATLVSKLTYAAPAWCGFASDADVCRLQSVLKKAGRWGVWGDSSLQLLDIFEDSDSSLFNSVLNNSLHVLHPLLPPKKDSGYQLRERPHDRILSQQTCLSQRNFIIRSLFKDMY
;
A
#
# COMPACT_ATOMS: atom_id res chain seq x y z
N PRO A 1 -13.89 -26.98 10.92
CA PRO A 1 -15.26 -26.52 10.55
C PRO A 1 -15.18 -25.77 9.22
N ARG A 2 -15.83 -26.29 8.17
CA ARG A 2 -15.93 -25.60 6.89
C ARG A 2 -16.78 -24.35 7.08
N VAL A 3 -16.18 -23.18 6.96
CA VAL A 3 -16.91 -21.92 6.93
C VAL A 3 -17.82 -21.96 5.69
N ARG A 4 -19.14 -21.96 5.91
CA ARG A 4 -20.10 -21.81 4.82
C ARG A 4 -19.84 -20.49 4.13
N LYS A 5 -19.46 -20.51 2.84
CA LYS A 5 -19.44 -19.31 2.00
C LYS A 5 -20.88 -18.79 1.92
N ILE A 6 -21.18 -17.76 2.66
CA ILE A 6 -22.44 -17.01 2.48
C ILE A 6 -22.34 -16.38 1.10
N LYS A 7 -23.13 -16.87 0.15
CA LYS A 7 -23.31 -16.16 -1.14
C LYS A 7 -24.09 -14.89 -0.82
N ALA A 8 -23.43 -13.76 -0.78
CA ALA A 8 -24.11 -12.49 -0.71
C ALA A 8 -24.96 -12.35 -1.98
N GLU A 9 -26.25 -12.12 -1.83
CA GLU A 9 -27.13 -11.80 -2.95
C GLU A 9 -26.68 -10.48 -3.54
N ILE A 10 -26.41 -10.49 -4.84
CA ILE A 10 -26.01 -9.28 -5.55
C ILE A 10 -27.28 -8.42 -5.70
N PRO A 11 -27.32 -7.19 -5.17
CA PRO A 11 -28.50 -6.33 -5.27
C PRO A 11 -28.88 -6.08 -6.74
N PRO A 12 -30.17 -5.86 -7.05
CA PRO A 12 -30.62 -5.63 -8.42
C PRO A 12 -29.94 -4.39 -9.02
N LEU A 13 -29.86 -4.36 -10.35
CA LEU A 13 -29.32 -3.22 -11.08
C LEU A 13 -30.22 -1.98 -10.87
N ILE A 14 -29.59 -0.88 -10.49
CA ILE A 14 -30.29 0.42 -10.40
C ILE A 14 -30.36 1.02 -11.80
N PRO A 15 -31.53 1.48 -12.26
CA PRO A 15 -31.67 2.09 -13.59
C PRO A 15 -30.66 3.25 -13.77
N LYS A 16 -30.00 3.29 -14.92
CA LYS A 16 -28.97 4.29 -15.30
C LYS A 16 -27.64 4.21 -14.52
N ILE A 17 -27.45 3.23 -13.67
CA ILE A 17 -26.15 2.97 -13.02
C ILE A 17 -25.57 1.69 -13.60
N LEU A 18 -24.42 1.80 -14.25
CA LEU A 18 -23.66 0.65 -14.75
C LEU A 18 -22.95 -0.03 -13.58
N ARG A 19 -23.01 -1.36 -13.54
CA ARG A 19 -22.19 -2.15 -12.64
C ARG A 19 -20.89 -2.48 -13.36
N ASP A 20 -19.79 -2.08 -12.79
CA ASP A 20 -18.46 -2.40 -13.29
C ASP A 20 -17.76 -3.35 -12.31
N ASP A 21 -16.91 -4.23 -12.83
CA ASP A 21 -16.10 -5.15 -12.03
C ASP A 21 -14.86 -4.48 -11.46
N SER A 22 -14.42 -3.37 -12.02
CA SER A 22 -13.28 -2.59 -11.58
C SER A 22 -13.56 -1.09 -11.61
N LEU A 23 -13.03 -0.37 -10.62
CA LEU A 23 -13.17 1.07 -10.49
C LEU A 23 -11.79 1.70 -10.25
N LYS A 24 -11.47 2.76 -10.99
CA LYS A 24 -10.28 3.56 -10.77
C LYS A 24 -10.62 4.79 -9.94
N ILE A 25 -10.08 4.86 -8.71
CA ILE A 25 -10.28 5.96 -7.78
C ILE A 25 -8.94 6.63 -7.50
N LEU A 26 -8.79 7.90 -7.83
CA LEU A 26 -7.57 8.68 -7.61
C LEU A 26 -6.28 7.96 -8.04
N GLY A 27 -6.33 7.25 -9.16
CA GLY A 27 -5.18 6.53 -9.70
C GLY A 27 -5.04 5.07 -9.23
N VAL A 28 -5.74 4.65 -8.18
CA VAL A 28 -5.75 3.26 -7.71
C VAL A 28 -6.91 2.50 -8.36
N THR A 29 -6.62 1.35 -8.97
CA THR A 29 -7.63 0.47 -9.58
C THR A 29 -8.02 -0.61 -8.59
N VAL A 30 -9.30 -0.67 -8.23
CA VAL A 30 -9.87 -1.63 -7.26
C VAL A 30 -10.89 -2.50 -7.96
N ARG A 31 -10.81 -3.82 -7.81
CA ARG A 31 -11.84 -4.76 -8.29
C ARG A 31 -12.98 -4.93 -7.29
N CYS A 32 -14.12 -5.40 -7.76
CA CYS A 32 -15.29 -5.69 -6.92
C CYS A 32 -15.01 -6.70 -5.78
N ASN A 33 -13.98 -7.56 -5.92
CA ASN A 33 -13.50 -8.49 -4.90
C ASN A 33 -12.37 -7.93 -4.04
N LEU A 34 -12.08 -6.62 -4.12
CA LEU A 34 -10.98 -5.94 -3.46
C LEU A 34 -9.58 -6.44 -3.86
N SER A 35 -9.44 -7.12 -5.01
CA SER A 35 -8.13 -7.47 -5.56
C SER A 35 -7.44 -6.24 -6.14
N MET A 36 -6.14 -6.13 -5.91
CA MET A 36 -5.28 -5.06 -6.43
C MET A 36 -4.46 -5.50 -7.65
N SER A 37 -4.67 -6.71 -8.16
CA SER A 37 -3.83 -7.26 -9.24
C SER A 37 -3.83 -6.38 -10.48
N ASP A 38 -4.98 -5.83 -10.90
CA ASP A 38 -5.06 -4.91 -12.05
C ASP A 38 -4.31 -3.62 -11.81
N HIS A 39 -4.32 -3.12 -10.55
CA HIS A 39 -3.53 -1.95 -10.16
C HIS A 39 -2.03 -2.26 -10.28
N VAL A 40 -1.60 -3.40 -9.77
CA VAL A 40 -0.20 -3.85 -9.83
C VAL A 40 0.24 -4.10 -11.27
N ASP A 41 -0.62 -4.64 -12.13
CA ASP A 41 -0.35 -4.81 -13.56
C ASP A 41 -0.07 -3.46 -14.22
N ASN A 42 -0.92 -2.47 -14.00
CA ASN A 42 -0.74 -1.11 -14.51
C ASN A 42 0.55 -0.46 -13.95
N LEU A 43 0.83 -0.61 -12.67
CA LEU A 43 2.06 -0.12 -12.04
C LEU A 43 3.29 -0.77 -12.67
N THR A 44 3.29 -2.09 -12.83
CA THR A 44 4.42 -2.84 -13.38
C THR A 44 4.70 -2.44 -14.83
N ALA A 45 3.65 -2.29 -15.64
CA ALA A 45 3.78 -1.84 -17.03
C ALA A 45 4.36 -0.41 -17.12
N SER A 46 3.82 0.52 -16.32
CA SER A 46 4.31 1.90 -16.27
C SER A 46 5.73 1.99 -15.71
N ALA A 47 6.07 1.18 -14.73
CA ALA A 47 7.41 1.11 -14.16
C ALA A 47 8.44 0.56 -15.17
N ALA A 48 8.05 -0.41 -16.01
CA ALA A 48 8.91 -0.92 -17.07
C ALA A 48 9.28 0.17 -18.09
N GLN A 49 8.32 1.03 -18.45
CA GLN A 49 8.56 2.20 -19.32
C GLN A 49 9.53 3.19 -18.67
N THR A 50 9.33 3.49 -17.38
CA THR A 50 10.23 4.36 -16.62
C THR A 50 11.65 3.79 -16.55
N LEU A 51 11.79 2.48 -16.29
CA LEU A 51 13.09 1.80 -16.27
C LEU A 51 13.80 1.87 -17.63
N TYR A 52 13.06 1.73 -18.74
CA TYR A 52 13.64 1.86 -20.06
C TYR A 52 14.19 3.28 -20.30
N ALA A 53 13.43 4.30 -19.92
CA ALA A 53 13.88 5.69 -20.01
C ALA A 53 15.13 5.94 -19.16
N LEU A 54 15.18 5.44 -17.93
CA LEU A 54 16.35 5.55 -17.04
C LEU A 54 17.58 4.85 -17.65
N LYS A 55 17.39 3.67 -18.27
CA LYS A 55 18.48 2.96 -18.96
C LYS A 55 19.00 3.79 -20.13
N THR A 56 18.13 4.46 -20.88
CA THR A 56 18.51 5.34 -21.97
C THR A 56 19.30 6.55 -21.46
N LEU A 57 18.84 7.20 -20.38
CA LEU A 57 19.56 8.31 -19.75
C LEU A 57 20.98 7.89 -19.31
N LYS A 58 21.10 6.68 -18.72
CA LYS A 58 22.40 6.09 -18.37
C LYS A 58 23.31 5.94 -19.59
N SER A 59 22.79 5.45 -20.72
CA SER A 59 23.61 5.27 -21.94
C SER A 59 24.04 6.61 -22.55
N HIS A 60 23.36 7.70 -22.24
CA HIS A 60 23.76 9.07 -22.62
C HIS A 60 24.69 9.75 -21.61
N GLY A 61 25.24 9.00 -20.65
CA GLY A 61 26.29 9.50 -19.74
C GLY A 61 25.78 10.20 -18.49
N MET A 62 24.49 10.06 -18.13
CA MET A 62 24.00 10.60 -16.86
C MET A 62 24.71 9.92 -15.67
N SER A 63 25.15 10.72 -14.68
CA SER A 63 25.83 10.20 -13.51
C SER A 63 24.92 9.30 -12.65
N LEU A 64 25.53 8.34 -11.92
CA LEU A 64 24.76 7.44 -11.07
C LEU A 64 23.99 8.19 -9.98
N ALA A 65 24.56 9.25 -9.42
CA ALA A 65 23.87 10.08 -8.42
C ALA A 65 22.59 10.68 -9.00
N ALA A 66 22.68 11.37 -10.15
CA ALA A 66 21.51 11.93 -10.82
C ALA A 66 20.48 10.86 -11.24
N LEU A 67 20.95 9.70 -11.73
CA LEU A 67 20.05 8.57 -12.05
C LEU A 67 19.31 8.05 -10.83
N THR A 68 19.99 7.95 -9.67
CA THR A 68 19.38 7.52 -8.41
C THR A 68 18.29 8.50 -7.97
N ASP A 69 18.54 9.80 -8.05
CA ASP A 69 17.56 10.83 -7.70
C ASP A 69 16.35 10.79 -8.62
N VAL A 70 16.56 10.69 -9.93
CA VAL A 70 15.47 10.56 -10.92
C VAL A 70 14.72 9.24 -10.71
N CYS A 71 15.41 8.14 -10.44
CA CYS A 71 14.78 6.84 -10.16
C CYS A 71 13.90 6.92 -8.92
N ARG A 72 14.38 7.55 -7.84
CA ARG A 72 13.59 7.77 -6.62
C ARG A 72 12.36 8.61 -6.91
N ALA A 73 12.53 9.75 -7.58
CA ALA A 73 11.45 10.68 -7.87
C ALA A 73 10.40 10.13 -8.85
N THR A 74 10.76 9.22 -9.73
CA THR A 74 9.85 8.71 -10.77
C THR A 74 9.40 7.28 -10.54
N LEU A 75 10.32 6.35 -10.32
CA LEU A 75 10.00 4.93 -10.20
C LEU A 75 9.50 4.60 -8.78
N VAL A 76 10.28 4.94 -7.74
CA VAL A 76 9.93 4.59 -6.37
C VAL A 76 8.65 5.31 -5.96
N SER A 77 8.54 6.62 -6.20
CA SER A 77 7.34 7.40 -5.88
C SER A 77 6.08 6.87 -6.58
N LYS A 78 6.22 6.35 -7.80
CA LYS A 78 5.11 5.72 -8.53
C LYS A 78 4.68 4.40 -7.88
N LEU A 79 5.64 3.56 -7.48
CA LEU A 79 5.36 2.27 -6.84
C LEU A 79 4.75 2.43 -5.44
N THR A 80 5.07 3.53 -4.76
CA THR A 80 4.61 3.80 -3.38
C THR A 80 3.43 4.75 -3.31
N TYR A 81 2.97 5.26 -4.46
CA TYR A 81 1.84 6.17 -4.50
C TYR A 81 0.60 5.56 -3.84
N ALA A 82 0.04 6.27 -2.87
CA ALA A 82 -1.13 5.86 -2.11
C ALA A 82 -1.01 4.43 -1.49
N ALA A 83 0.20 3.95 -1.23
CA ALA A 83 0.45 2.59 -0.70
C ALA A 83 -0.41 2.23 0.51
N PRO A 84 -0.61 3.09 1.53
CA PRO A 84 -1.48 2.77 2.66
C PRO A 84 -2.90 2.37 2.28
N ALA A 85 -3.41 2.87 1.16
CA ALA A 85 -4.77 2.57 0.72
C ALA A 85 -4.93 1.18 0.08
N TRP A 86 -3.87 0.62 -0.53
CA TRP A 86 -3.99 -0.59 -1.33
C TRP A 86 -3.03 -1.73 -0.97
N CYS A 87 -1.86 -1.45 -0.36
CA CYS A 87 -0.83 -2.48 -0.15
C CYS A 87 -1.30 -3.65 0.71
N GLY A 88 -2.18 -3.42 1.70
CA GLY A 88 -2.73 -4.49 2.53
C GLY A 88 -3.66 -5.45 1.77
N PHE A 89 -4.16 -5.06 0.60
CA PHE A 89 -5.00 -5.88 -0.27
C PHE A 89 -4.22 -6.53 -1.42
N ALA A 90 -2.95 -6.14 -1.62
CA ALA A 90 -2.07 -6.79 -2.58
C ALA A 90 -1.72 -8.22 -2.11
N SER A 91 -1.61 -9.14 -3.05
CA SER A 91 -1.11 -10.48 -2.76
C SER A 91 0.42 -10.49 -2.64
N ASP A 92 0.97 -11.52 -1.97
CA ASP A 92 2.43 -11.69 -1.89
C ASP A 92 3.06 -11.79 -3.29
N ALA A 93 2.36 -12.43 -4.24
CA ALA A 93 2.79 -12.49 -5.63
C ALA A 93 2.86 -11.10 -6.28
N ASP A 94 1.89 -10.23 -6.00
CA ASP A 94 1.87 -8.84 -6.50
C ASP A 94 3.04 -8.03 -5.91
N VAL A 95 3.28 -8.15 -4.62
CA VAL A 95 4.42 -7.49 -3.93
C VAL A 95 5.75 -7.99 -4.50
N CYS A 96 5.91 -9.30 -4.70
CA CYS A 96 7.10 -9.89 -5.33
C CYS A 96 7.33 -9.36 -6.76
N ARG A 97 6.28 -9.15 -7.52
CA ARG A 97 6.35 -8.58 -8.88
C ARG A 97 6.87 -7.13 -8.83
N LEU A 98 6.33 -6.31 -7.93
CA LEU A 98 6.78 -4.92 -7.75
C LEU A 98 8.23 -4.87 -7.24
N GLN A 99 8.59 -5.73 -6.27
CA GLN A 99 9.96 -5.85 -5.79
C GLN A 99 10.95 -6.24 -6.92
N SER A 100 10.52 -7.09 -7.85
CA SER A 100 11.35 -7.50 -8.98
C SER A 100 11.68 -6.32 -9.92
N VAL A 101 10.83 -5.31 -9.99
CA VAL A 101 11.07 -4.06 -10.75
C VAL A 101 12.22 -3.28 -10.12
N LEU A 102 12.26 -3.13 -8.79
CA LEU A 102 13.36 -2.47 -8.07
C LEU A 102 14.67 -3.25 -8.21
N LYS A 103 14.61 -4.58 -8.06
CA LYS A 103 15.79 -5.44 -8.32
C LYS A 103 16.33 -5.29 -9.74
N LYS A 104 15.44 -5.10 -10.72
CA LYS A 104 15.82 -4.85 -12.11
C LYS A 104 16.50 -3.48 -12.28
N ALA A 105 16.02 -2.44 -11.58
CA ALA A 105 16.65 -1.12 -11.54
C ALA A 105 18.10 -1.21 -11.02
N GLY A 106 18.32 -1.94 -9.92
CA GLY A 106 19.66 -2.20 -9.36
C GLY A 106 20.56 -2.93 -10.35
N ARG A 107 20.09 -4.04 -10.95
CA ARG A 107 20.85 -4.81 -11.96
C ARG A 107 21.24 -3.97 -13.19
N TRP A 108 20.43 -3.02 -13.58
CA TRP A 108 20.74 -2.11 -14.68
C TRP A 108 21.64 -0.95 -14.27
N GLY A 109 21.95 -0.85 -12.96
CA GLY A 109 22.79 0.21 -12.40
C GLY A 109 22.19 1.60 -12.59
N VAL A 110 20.87 1.70 -12.52
CA VAL A 110 20.11 2.97 -12.50
C VAL A 110 19.63 3.29 -11.10
N TRP A 111 19.83 2.37 -10.15
CA TRP A 111 19.51 2.50 -8.74
C TRP A 111 20.72 2.05 -7.90
N GLY A 112 21.22 2.95 -7.05
CA GLY A 112 22.43 2.69 -6.28
C GLY A 112 22.21 1.83 -5.04
N ASP A 113 20.98 1.78 -4.50
CA ASP A 113 20.65 1.02 -3.30
C ASP A 113 19.91 -0.27 -3.64
N SER A 114 20.65 -1.36 -3.76
CA SER A 114 20.08 -2.69 -4.03
C SER A 114 19.48 -3.37 -2.79
N SER A 115 19.68 -2.80 -1.59
CA SER A 115 19.17 -3.35 -0.33
C SER A 115 17.72 -2.96 -0.06
N LEU A 116 17.20 -1.92 -0.76
CA LEU A 116 15.87 -1.39 -0.54
C LEU A 116 14.78 -2.45 -0.76
N GLN A 117 14.05 -2.75 0.29
CA GLN A 117 12.87 -3.60 0.20
C GLN A 117 11.61 -2.74 0.09
N LEU A 118 10.73 -3.11 -0.84
CA LEU A 118 9.48 -2.37 -1.06
C LEU A 118 8.55 -2.45 0.15
N LEU A 119 8.60 -3.56 0.88
CA LEU A 119 7.82 -3.75 2.10
C LEU A 119 8.21 -2.74 3.17
N ASP A 120 9.51 -2.48 3.36
CA ASP A 120 9.99 -1.50 4.34
C ASP A 120 9.44 -0.10 4.02
N ILE A 121 9.42 0.27 2.74
CA ILE A 121 8.85 1.56 2.30
C ILE A 121 7.33 1.63 2.55
N PHE A 122 6.62 0.53 2.32
CA PHE A 122 5.19 0.46 2.62
C PHE A 122 4.92 0.59 4.12
N GLU A 123 5.72 -0.07 4.95
CA GLU A 123 5.62 0.01 6.40
C GLU A 123 5.96 1.40 6.93
N ASP A 124 6.97 2.06 6.39
CA ASP A 124 7.32 3.44 6.73
C ASP A 124 6.21 4.41 6.35
N SER A 125 5.63 4.23 5.17
CA SER A 125 4.49 5.02 4.69
C SER A 125 3.26 4.86 5.58
N ASP A 126 2.94 3.62 5.95
CA ASP A 126 1.85 3.31 6.89
C ASP A 126 2.10 3.94 8.26
N SER A 127 3.31 3.80 8.79
CA SER A 127 3.67 4.32 10.11
C SER A 127 3.63 5.85 10.13
N SER A 128 4.14 6.50 9.08
CA SER A 128 4.10 7.96 8.94
C SER A 128 2.66 8.49 8.87
N LEU A 129 1.82 7.87 8.04
CA LEU A 129 0.42 8.26 7.93
C LEU A 129 -0.33 8.00 9.25
N PHE A 130 -0.12 6.84 9.88
CA PHE A 130 -0.80 6.49 11.13
C PHE A 130 -0.44 7.45 12.27
N ASN A 131 0.83 7.81 12.40
CA ASN A 131 1.27 8.83 13.36
C ASN A 131 0.62 10.19 13.08
N SER A 132 0.49 10.57 11.82
CA SER A 132 -0.23 11.80 11.46
C SER A 132 -1.72 11.73 11.86
N VAL A 133 -2.37 10.60 11.67
CA VAL A 133 -3.78 10.38 12.06
C VAL A 133 -3.95 10.41 13.58
N LEU A 134 -3.01 9.82 14.34
CA LEU A 134 -3.07 9.79 15.81
C LEU A 134 -2.88 11.18 16.43
N ASN A 135 -1.94 11.96 15.89
CA ASN A 135 -1.51 13.23 16.47
C ASN A 135 -2.31 14.45 15.97
N ASN A 136 -3.10 14.30 14.91
CA ASN A 136 -3.90 15.39 14.35
C ASN A 136 -5.39 15.07 14.46
N SER A 137 -6.08 15.67 15.43
CA SER A 137 -7.53 15.51 15.62
C SER A 137 -8.38 16.03 14.46
N LEU A 138 -7.83 16.91 13.61
CA LEU A 138 -8.49 17.42 12.40
C LEU A 138 -8.24 16.54 11.17
N HIS A 139 -7.45 15.49 11.30
CA HIS A 139 -7.19 14.59 10.18
C HIS A 139 -8.46 13.83 9.78
N VAL A 140 -8.72 13.74 8.46
CA VAL A 140 -9.94 13.13 7.89
C VAL A 140 -10.17 11.70 8.38
N LEU A 141 -9.11 10.94 8.61
CA LEU A 141 -9.19 9.56 9.11
C LEU A 141 -9.29 9.47 10.64
N HIS A 142 -9.08 10.55 11.39
CA HIS A 142 -9.11 10.53 12.85
C HIS A 142 -10.45 10.03 13.42
N PRO A 143 -11.64 10.40 12.88
CA PRO A 143 -12.92 9.89 13.36
C PRO A 143 -13.13 8.38 13.17
N LEU A 144 -12.33 7.75 12.31
CA LEU A 144 -12.38 6.29 12.07
C LEU A 144 -11.55 5.50 13.07
N LEU A 145 -10.76 6.16 13.91
CA LEU A 145 -10.02 5.49 14.97
C LEU A 145 -10.96 4.96 16.04
N PRO A 146 -10.71 3.76 16.61
CA PRO A 146 -11.44 3.29 17.79
C PRO A 146 -11.28 4.25 18.97
N PRO A 147 -12.21 4.22 19.93
CA PRO A 147 -12.08 5.03 21.14
C PRO A 147 -10.82 4.67 21.93
N LYS A 148 -10.36 5.61 22.74
CA LYS A 148 -9.24 5.37 23.65
C LYS A 148 -9.63 4.33 24.69
N LYS A 149 -8.68 3.50 25.07
CA LYS A 149 -8.85 2.56 26.18
C LYS A 149 -8.60 3.31 27.48
N ASP A 150 -9.61 3.37 28.33
CA ASP A 150 -9.42 3.78 29.71
C ASP A 150 -8.92 2.57 30.50
N SER A 151 -7.61 2.53 30.76
CA SER A 151 -6.98 1.48 31.56
C SER A 151 -6.31 2.13 32.75
N GLY A 152 -6.79 1.82 33.97
CA GLY A 152 -6.19 2.30 35.22
C GLY A 152 -4.75 1.82 35.47
N TYR A 153 -4.18 1.02 34.57
CA TYR A 153 -2.81 0.48 34.64
C TYR A 153 -2.10 0.62 33.31
N GLN A 154 -0.88 1.17 33.33
CA GLN A 154 0.05 1.11 32.20
C GLN A 154 1.13 0.06 32.54
N LEU A 155 0.88 -1.19 32.17
CA LEU A 155 1.81 -2.30 32.41
C LEU A 155 2.92 -2.42 31.36
N ARG A 156 2.70 -1.93 30.14
CA ARG A 156 3.65 -1.94 29.04
C ARG A 156 3.41 -0.73 28.16
N GLU A 157 4.49 -0.09 27.75
CA GLU A 157 4.46 0.98 26.75
C GLU A 157 3.94 0.42 25.42
N ARG A 158 2.92 1.06 24.87
CA ARG A 158 2.30 0.66 23.60
C ARG A 158 2.38 1.82 22.61
N PRO A 159 2.41 1.52 21.29
CA PRO A 159 2.45 2.57 20.27
C PRO A 159 1.23 3.50 20.30
N HIS A 160 0.10 3.03 20.85
CA HIS A 160 -1.13 3.81 20.99
C HIS A 160 -2.03 3.29 22.11
N ASP A 161 -3.00 4.12 22.54
CA ASP A 161 -3.97 3.88 23.60
C ASP A 161 -5.37 3.46 23.10
N ARG A 162 -5.50 3.02 21.85
CA ARG A 162 -6.79 2.71 21.23
C ARG A 162 -7.26 1.28 21.54
N ILE A 163 -8.60 1.08 21.59
CA ILE A 163 -9.21 -0.24 21.76
C ILE A 163 -8.98 -1.08 20.51
N LEU A 164 -8.55 -2.34 20.70
CA LEU A 164 -8.39 -3.28 19.60
C LEU A 164 -9.71 -4.03 19.37
N SER A 165 -10.23 -3.98 18.16
CA SER A 165 -11.41 -4.74 17.74
C SER A 165 -11.04 -6.17 17.34
N GLN A 166 -12.05 -7.06 17.27
CA GLN A 166 -11.84 -8.40 16.71
C GLN A 166 -11.40 -8.31 15.25
N GLN A 167 -10.40 -9.11 14.91
CA GLN A 167 -9.87 -9.18 13.54
C GLN A 167 -10.60 -10.23 12.70
N THR A 168 -10.94 -9.85 11.48
CA THR A 168 -11.33 -10.78 10.41
C THR A 168 -10.27 -10.75 9.32
N CYS A 169 -10.20 -11.76 8.46
CA CYS A 169 -9.25 -11.80 7.34
C CYS A 169 -9.34 -10.57 6.42
N LEU A 170 -10.50 -9.95 6.32
CA LEU A 170 -10.69 -8.74 5.52
C LEU A 170 -10.26 -7.49 6.30
N SER A 171 -10.63 -7.39 7.59
CA SER A 171 -10.28 -6.23 8.40
C SER A 171 -8.77 -6.09 8.61
N GLN A 172 -8.03 -7.21 8.70
CA GLN A 172 -6.56 -7.20 8.79
C GLN A 172 -5.86 -6.51 7.61
N ARG A 173 -6.52 -6.46 6.45
CA ARG A 173 -6.02 -5.78 5.25
C ARG A 173 -6.28 -4.28 5.26
N ASN A 174 -7.20 -3.81 6.10
CA ASN A 174 -7.53 -2.39 6.22
C ASN A 174 -6.37 -1.65 6.89
N PHE A 175 -6.03 -0.46 6.37
CA PHE A 175 -4.94 0.38 6.86
C PHE A 175 -5.02 0.65 8.36
N ILE A 176 -6.17 1.11 8.87
CA ILE A 176 -6.31 1.45 10.29
C ILE A 176 -6.12 0.22 11.17
N ILE A 177 -6.76 -0.89 10.80
CA ILE A 177 -6.71 -2.12 11.62
C ILE A 177 -5.30 -2.68 11.64
N ARG A 178 -4.62 -2.84 10.48
CA ARG A 178 -3.25 -3.36 10.47
C ARG A 178 -2.27 -2.45 11.22
N SER A 179 -2.45 -1.12 11.16
CA SER A 179 -1.60 -0.17 11.90
C SER A 179 -1.85 -0.22 13.41
N LEU A 180 -3.10 -0.43 13.85
CA LEU A 180 -3.44 -0.62 15.26
C LEU A 180 -2.84 -1.89 15.87
N PHE A 181 -2.61 -2.93 15.07
CA PHE A 181 -2.06 -4.21 15.55
C PHE A 181 -0.54 -4.32 15.35
N LYS A 182 0.08 -3.39 14.63
CA LYS A 182 1.52 -3.36 14.45
C LYS A 182 2.20 -3.12 15.82
N ASP A 183 3.22 -3.91 16.10
CA ASP A 183 4.07 -3.80 17.31
C ASP A 183 3.32 -3.93 18.65
N MET A 184 2.16 -4.60 18.66
CA MET A 184 1.34 -4.76 19.87
C MET A 184 1.66 -6.02 20.67
N TYR A 185 2.51 -6.93 20.16
CA TYR A 185 2.87 -8.21 20.79
C TYR A 185 4.38 -8.42 20.86
#